data_eee1673fecce27778c4a689ec99f4512
#
_entry.id   eee1673fecce27778c4a689ec99f4512
#
_cell.length_a   1.000
_cell.length_b   1.000
_cell.length_c   1.000
_cell.angle_alpha   90.00
_cell.angle_beta   90.00
_cell.angle_gamma   90.00
#
_symmetry.space_group_name_H-M   'P 1'
#
loop_
_entity.id
_entity.type
_entity.pdbx_description
1 polymer ?
#
loop_
_entity_poly.entity_id
_entity_poly.type
_entity_poly.pdbx_seq_one_letter_code
_entity_poly.pdbx_strand_id
1 'polypeptide(L)'
;MAIKRHIVLLMVIGLFTSCATQRAKYVTYVPDSVTMFEVVRAEVQYLDIPKDNKIEVLSLTNCGLDRIPSSIKRCKHLQRLNLEGNQIKHIPRWLSSLDSLEEINLNFNKLNLKRRDIRRLSKVEDVLLAGNGIKKLPDNIGVLRCESLNLSKNQLTALPESFAELKQARYLIFYENKFDAIPEVLAGFKDLKHLDFYKNQISEIPDFIGDMDNLQQLFLSFNKIEEIPDTLRNLKRLKYFYIHHNELHFIPEWITEMDSIERFGVGFNHLLDLPDLSKMKALYEFDAEHNLLERFPWELVEKPEMEILILRDNDFVLSDEERLRLIQISKTLNINY
;
A
#
# COMPACT_ATOMS: atom_id res chain seq x y z
N MET A 1 19.56 17.68 -20.91
CA MET A 1 18.62 18.71 -21.40
C MET A 1 17.46 18.77 -20.37
N ALA A 2 17.46 19.79 -19.51
CA ALA A 2 16.55 19.84 -18.36
C ALA A 2 15.17 20.31 -18.81
N ILE A 3 14.17 19.43 -18.67
CA ILE A 3 12.77 19.76 -18.92
C ILE A 3 12.30 20.65 -17.77
N LYS A 4 12.10 21.94 -18.02
CA LYS A 4 11.46 22.87 -17.09
C LYS A 4 10.00 22.45 -16.92
N ARG A 5 9.68 21.75 -15.82
CA ARG A 5 8.30 21.49 -15.39
C ARG A 5 7.72 22.79 -14.82
N HIS A 6 6.79 23.40 -15.53
CA HIS A 6 6.03 24.52 -15.00
C HIS A 6 4.87 23.94 -14.16
N ILE A 7 5.03 23.96 -12.83
CA ILE A 7 3.96 23.66 -11.88
C ILE A 7 3.22 24.99 -11.62
N VAL A 8 1.98 25.07 -12.06
CA VAL A 8 1.11 26.19 -11.70
C VAL A 8 0.26 25.76 -10.50
N LEU A 9 0.71 26.14 -9.31
CA LEU A 9 -0.06 25.97 -8.07
C LEU A 9 -0.98 27.19 -7.93
N LEU A 10 -2.25 27.06 -8.26
CA LEU A 10 -3.25 28.10 -8.02
C LEU A 10 -3.80 27.94 -6.59
N MET A 11 -3.20 28.65 -5.62
CA MET A 11 -3.87 28.92 -4.35
C MET A 11 -4.98 29.96 -4.60
N VAL A 12 -6.22 29.55 -4.52
CA VAL A 12 -7.34 30.50 -4.45
C VAL A 12 -7.40 31.06 -3.04
N ILE A 13 -6.83 32.25 -2.83
CA ILE A 13 -7.01 33.03 -1.60
C ILE A 13 -8.43 33.61 -1.66
N GLY A 14 -9.36 33.01 -0.91
CA GLY A 14 -10.69 33.58 -0.71
C GLY A 14 -10.62 34.83 0.14
N LEU A 15 -10.87 36.00 -0.43
CA LEU A 15 -11.16 37.21 0.32
C LEU A 15 -12.54 37.07 0.98
N PHE A 16 -12.55 36.92 2.30
CA PHE A 16 -13.76 37.00 3.12
C PHE A 16 -14.23 38.47 3.18
N THR A 17 -15.28 38.81 2.44
CA THR A 17 -16.12 39.94 2.76
C THR A 17 -17.49 39.41 3.19
N SER A 18 -17.91 39.86 4.36
CA SER A 18 -19.12 39.46 5.05
C SER A 18 -20.40 39.80 4.27
N CYS A 19 -21.37 38.93 4.42
CA CYS A 19 -22.82 39.09 4.27
C CYS A 19 -23.46 38.66 2.95
N ALA A 20 -24.44 37.76 3.11
CA ALA A 20 -25.52 37.35 2.21
C ALA A 20 -25.24 36.38 1.06
N THR A 21 -25.56 35.10 1.30
CA THR A 21 -26.25 34.13 0.42
C THR A 21 -26.11 34.28 -1.10
N GLN A 22 -24.91 34.37 -1.63
CA GLN A 22 -24.60 33.94 -2.99
C GLN A 22 -23.33 33.09 -2.92
N ARG A 23 -23.48 31.76 -3.01
CA ARG A 23 -22.34 30.85 -3.23
C ARG A 23 -21.71 31.24 -4.55
N ALA A 24 -20.57 31.92 -4.50
CA ALA A 24 -19.78 32.20 -5.69
C ALA A 24 -19.46 30.85 -6.36
N LYS A 25 -19.92 30.68 -7.59
CA LYS A 25 -19.56 29.53 -8.43
C LYS A 25 -18.12 29.71 -8.87
N TYR A 26 -17.21 29.02 -8.22
CA TYR A 26 -15.80 29.03 -8.63
C TYR A 26 -15.65 28.24 -9.93
N VAL A 27 -15.37 28.96 -11.01
CA VAL A 27 -14.95 28.40 -12.28
C VAL A 27 -13.45 28.32 -12.25
N THR A 28 -12.91 27.09 -12.35
CA THR A 28 -11.47 26.88 -12.45
C THR A 28 -11.10 26.72 -13.92
N TYR A 29 -10.36 27.69 -14.46
CA TYR A 29 -9.87 27.68 -15.83
C TYR A 29 -8.49 26.99 -15.87
N VAL A 30 -8.32 26.08 -16.83
CA VAL A 30 -7.05 25.39 -17.07
C VAL A 30 -6.34 26.06 -18.26
N PRO A 31 -5.09 26.55 -18.09
CA PRO A 31 -4.34 27.15 -19.20
C PRO A 31 -4.04 26.13 -20.31
N ASP A 32 -4.02 26.61 -21.58
CA ASP A 32 -3.86 25.75 -22.79
C ASP A 32 -2.50 25.03 -22.85
N SER A 33 -1.45 25.61 -22.25
CA SER A 33 -0.06 25.16 -22.42
C SER A 33 0.45 24.23 -21.32
N VAL A 34 -0.38 23.90 -20.30
CA VAL A 34 0.07 23.09 -19.18
C VAL A 34 -0.12 21.60 -19.45
N THR A 35 0.88 20.81 -19.06
CA THR A 35 0.81 19.33 -19.06
C THR A 35 0.42 18.77 -17.71
N MET A 36 0.58 19.57 -16.63
CA MET A 36 0.17 19.21 -15.28
C MET A 36 -0.68 20.32 -14.67
N PHE A 37 -1.84 19.94 -14.14
CA PHE A 37 -2.74 20.86 -13.46
C PHE A 37 -3.23 20.26 -12.15
N GLU A 38 -3.15 21.06 -11.08
CA GLU A 38 -3.50 20.61 -9.73
C GLU A 38 -4.36 21.63 -9.00
N VAL A 39 -5.42 21.15 -8.34
CA VAL A 39 -6.23 21.90 -7.39
C VAL A 39 -6.36 21.09 -6.11
N VAL A 40 -6.03 21.70 -4.98
CA VAL A 40 -6.05 21.03 -3.66
C VAL A 40 -6.87 21.86 -2.68
N ARG A 41 -7.83 21.21 -1.97
CA ARG A 41 -8.66 21.82 -0.92
C ARG A 41 -9.42 23.08 -1.35
N ALA A 42 -9.86 23.13 -2.59
CA ALA A 42 -10.70 24.21 -3.10
C ALA A 42 -12.01 23.64 -3.63
N GLU A 43 -13.12 24.35 -3.39
CA GLU A 43 -14.42 23.93 -3.94
C GLU A 43 -14.41 24.15 -5.46
N VAL A 44 -14.44 23.06 -6.23
CA VAL A 44 -14.49 23.09 -7.70
C VAL A 44 -15.91 22.73 -8.13
N GLN A 45 -16.69 23.73 -8.49
CA GLN A 45 -18.05 23.52 -9.03
C GLN A 45 -18.04 23.28 -10.53
N TYR A 46 -17.14 23.94 -11.24
CA TYR A 46 -16.97 23.80 -12.67
C TYR A 46 -15.50 23.88 -13.05
N LEU A 47 -15.07 22.96 -13.90
CA LEU A 47 -13.71 22.89 -14.43
C LEU A 47 -13.78 23.15 -15.94
N ASP A 48 -13.23 24.28 -16.39
CA ASP A 48 -13.14 24.60 -17.82
C ASP A 48 -11.80 24.17 -18.38
N ILE A 49 -11.84 23.14 -19.21
CA ILE A 49 -10.66 22.58 -19.88
C ILE A 49 -10.76 22.90 -21.37
N PRO A 50 -9.75 23.56 -21.95
CA PRO A 50 -9.68 23.82 -23.38
C PRO A 50 -9.75 22.54 -24.22
N LYS A 51 -10.18 22.65 -25.48
CA LYS A 51 -10.27 21.50 -26.38
C LYS A 51 -8.88 20.95 -26.77
N ASP A 52 -7.93 21.87 -26.99
CA ASP A 52 -6.59 21.55 -27.49
C ASP A 52 -5.56 21.52 -26.35
N ASN A 53 -6.00 21.10 -25.15
CA ASN A 53 -5.12 20.97 -23.97
C ASN A 53 -4.11 19.84 -24.14
N LYS A 54 -2.99 19.96 -23.41
CA LYS A 54 -1.89 18.98 -23.38
C LYS A 54 -1.74 18.32 -22.01
N ILE A 55 -2.84 18.22 -21.25
CA ILE A 55 -2.82 17.72 -19.88
C ILE A 55 -2.50 16.22 -19.86
N GLU A 56 -1.41 15.86 -19.21
CA GLU A 56 -0.97 14.49 -18.95
C GLU A 56 -1.27 14.09 -17.50
N VAL A 57 -1.22 15.07 -16.58
CA VAL A 57 -1.48 14.85 -15.14
C VAL A 57 -2.50 15.86 -14.64
N LEU A 58 -3.62 15.36 -14.10
CA LEU A 58 -4.66 16.19 -13.50
C LEU A 58 -4.94 15.73 -12.06
N SER A 59 -4.83 16.66 -11.11
CA SER A 59 -5.14 16.42 -9.70
C SER A 59 -6.21 17.37 -9.21
N LEU A 60 -7.30 16.84 -8.65
CA LEU A 60 -8.39 17.56 -8.01
C LEU A 60 -8.66 16.95 -6.63
N THR A 61 -7.72 17.18 -5.70
CA THR A 61 -7.70 16.54 -4.39
C THR A 61 -8.43 17.35 -3.34
N ASN A 62 -9.36 16.71 -2.61
CA ASN A 62 -10.16 17.36 -1.56
C ASN A 62 -10.96 18.57 -2.07
N CYS A 63 -11.52 18.47 -3.28
CA CYS A 63 -12.25 19.55 -3.97
C CYS A 63 -13.78 19.49 -3.79
N GLY A 64 -14.28 18.64 -2.90
CA GLY A 64 -15.72 18.52 -2.63
C GLY A 64 -16.55 17.94 -3.78
N LEU A 65 -15.91 17.30 -4.77
CA LEU A 65 -16.57 16.78 -5.97
C LEU A 65 -17.50 15.61 -5.63
N ASP A 66 -18.77 15.70 -6.00
CA ASP A 66 -19.75 14.61 -5.94
C ASP A 66 -19.72 13.69 -7.17
N ARG A 67 -19.11 14.16 -8.24
CA ARG A 67 -18.93 13.47 -9.52
C ARG A 67 -17.65 13.91 -10.22
N ILE A 68 -17.14 13.08 -11.12
CA ILE A 68 -15.99 13.44 -11.97
C ILE A 68 -16.43 14.46 -13.02
N PRO A 69 -15.79 15.66 -13.09
CA PRO A 69 -16.17 16.71 -14.04
C PRO A 69 -16.10 16.22 -15.49
N SER A 70 -17.18 16.45 -16.25
CA SER A 70 -17.28 15.94 -17.63
C SER A 70 -16.32 16.62 -18.61
N SER A 71 -15.77 17.79 -18.28
CA SER A 71 -14.75 18.48 -19.08
C SER A 71 -13.45 17.67 -19.19
N ILE A 72 -13.14 16.81 -18.21
CA ILE A 72 -11.95 15.93 -18.20
C ILE A 72 -11.91 15.00 -19.43
N LYS A 73 -13.07 14.65 -20.01
CA LYS A 73 -13.13 13.87 -21.26
C LYS A 73 -12.38 14.50 -22.45
N ARG A 74 -12.05 15.82 -22.34
CA ARG A 74 -11.27 16.55 -23.37
C ARG A 74 -9.77 16.29 -23.24
N CYS A 75 -9.29 15.79 -22.10
CA CYS A 75 -7.86 15.52 -21.83
C CYS A 75 -7.44 14.21 -22.52
N LYS A 76 -7.16 14.24 -23.81
CA LYS A 76 -6.86 13.03 -24.59
C LYS A 76 -5.47 12.43 -24.31
N HIS A 77 -4.57 13.23 -23.72
CA HIS A 77 -3.21 12.83 -23.33
C HIS A 77 -3.10 12.51 -21.85
N LEU A 78 -4.22 12.45 -21.11
CA LEU A 78 -4.24 12.24 -19.67
C LEU A 78 -3.74 10.85 -19.33
N GLN A 79 -2.63 10.78 -18.60
CA GLN A 79 -1.99 9.57 -18.10
C GLN A 79 -2.34 9.31 -16.63
N ARG A 80 -2.39 10.38 -15.81
CA ARG A 80 -2.68 10.28 -14.38
C ARG A 80 -3.80 11.21 -13.96
N LEU A 81 -4.82 10.62 -13.31
CA LEU A 81 -5.98 11.33 -12.77
C LEU A 81 -6.08 11.12 -11.28
N ASN A 82 -5.79 12.17 -10.50
CA ASN A 82 -5.95 12.15 -9.06
C ASN A 82 -7.23 12.87 -8.62
N LEU A 83 -8.14 12.13 -8.00
CA LEU A 83 -9.43 12.58 -7.49
C LEU A 83 -9.62 12.27 -6.00
N GLU A 84 -8.52 12.09 -5.27
CA GLU A 84 -8.51 11.71 -3.86
C GLU A 84 -9.27 12.70 -2.97
N GLY A 85 -9.92 12.18 -1.92
CA GLY A 85 -10.56 12.97 -0.87
C GLY A 85 -11.82 13.73 -1.32
N ASN A 86 -12.56 13.18 -2.27
CA ASN A 86 -13.79 13.78 -2.75
C ASN A 86 -15.04 12.99 -2.26
N GLN A 87 -16.18 13.19 -2.88
CA GLN A 87 -17.46 12.54 -2.55
C GLN A 87 -18.02 11.76 -3.75
N ILE A 88 -17.14 11.32 -4.66
CA ILE A 88 -17.50 10.67 -5.91
C ILE A 88 -18.14 9.31 -5.61
N LYS A 89 -19.30 9.06 -6.23
CA LYS A 89 -20.07 7.81 -6.04
C LYS A 89 -19.99 6.88 -7.24
N HIS A 90 -19.74 7.41 -8.42
CA HIS A 90 -19.81 6.66 -9.67
C HIS A 90 -18.71 7.07 -10.65
N ILE A 91 -18.25 6.12 -11.43
CA ILE A 91 -17.31 6.33 -12.52
C ILE A 91 -18.11 6.63 -13.81
N PRO A 92 -17.87 7.73 -14.53
CA PRO A 92 -18.64 8.09 -15.71
C PRO A 92 -18.29 7.21 -16.90
N ARG A 93 -19.24 7.01 -17.83
CA ARG A 93 -19.05 6.18 -19.02
C ARG A 93 -17.89 6.64 -19.91
N TRP A 94 -17.69 7.93 -20.03
CA TRP A 94 -16.66 8.50 -20.89
C TRP A 94 -15.23 8.24 -20.38
N LEU A 95 -15.02 7.81 -19.12
CA LEU A 95 -13.69 7.52 -18.59
C LEU A 95 -12.95 6.49 -19.45
N SER A 96 -13.64 5.46 -19.93
CA SER A 96 -13.07 4.43 -20.80
C SER A 96 -12.62 4.91 -22.19
N SER A 97 -12.88 6.20 -22.54
CA SER A 97 -12.39 6.85 -23.77
C SER A 97 -11.10 7.64 -23.57
N LEU A 98 -10.53 7.63 -22.39
CA LEU A 98 -9.20 8.16 -22.09
C LEU A 98 -8.18 7.04 -22.30
N ASP A 99 -7.77 6.85 -23.56
CA ASP A 99 -6.95 5.69 -23.94
C ASP A 99 -5.50 5.75 -23.43
N SER A 100 -5.05 6.95 -22.99
CA SER A 100 -3.72 7.17 -22.40
C SER A 100 -3.72 7.07 -20.87
N LEU A 101 -4.88 6.81 -20.23
CA LEU A 101 -4.99 6.81 -18.77
C LEU A 101 -4.37 5.54 -18.18
N GLU A 102 -3.23 5.72 -17.51
CA GLU A 102 -2.45 4.66 -16.85
C GLU A 102 -2.81 4.54 -15.37
N GLU A 103 -3.01 5.68 -14.68
CA GLU A 103 -3.27 5.73 -13.23
C GLU A 103 -4.56 6.51 -12.93
N ILE A 104 -5.39 5.95 -12.04
CA ILE A 104 -6.51 6.66 -11.45
C ILE A 104 -6.50 6.54 -9.92
N ASN A 105 -6.41 7.69 -9.22
CA ASN A 105 -6.55 7.76 -7.79
C ASN A 105 -7.95 8.23 -7.41
N LEU A 106 -8.75 7.31 -6.87
CA LEU A 106 -10.09 7.52 -6.33
C LEU A 106 -10.14 7.24 -4.82
N ASN A 107 -9.00 7.29 -4.13
CA ASN A 107 -8.93 7.07 -2.69
C ASN A 107 -9.81 8.08 -1.94
N PHE A 108 -10.34 7.65 -0.79
CA PHE A 108 -11.15 8.48 0.11
C PHE A 108 -12.32 9.18 -0.59
N ASN A 109 -13.11 8.38 -1.29
CA ASN A 109 -14.35 8.78 -1.94
C ASN A 109 -15.56 8.02 -1.34
N LYS A 110 -16.68 8.00 -2.03
CA LYS A 110 -17.92 7.31 -1.63
C LYS A 110 -18.40 6.34 -2.72
N LEU A 111 -17.45 5.62 -3.34
CA LEU A 111 -17.74 4.78 -4.49
C LEU A 111 -18.69 3.63 -4.14
N ASN A 112 -19.74 3.50 -4.94
CA ASN A 112 -20.61 2.33 -4.96
C ASN A 112 -20.33 1.55 -6.25
N LEU A 113 -19.28 0.72 -6.20
CA LEU A 113 -18.79 -0.01 -7.36
C LEU A 113 -19.84 -1.00 -7.89
N LYS A 114 -20.09 -0.92 -9.18
CA LYS A 114 -20.97 -1.84 -9.93
C LYS A 114 -20.19 -2.46 -11.08
N ARG A 115 -20.69 -3.54 -11.66
CA ARG A 115 -20.10 -4.20 -12.83
C ARG A 115 -19.72 -3.24 -13.96
N ARG A 116 -20.53 -2.21 -14.19
CA ARG A 116 -20.26 -1.18 -15.19
C ARG A 116 -19.06 -0.29 -14.87
N ASP A 117 -18.82 -0.03 -13.59
CA ASP A 117 -17.73 0.81 -13.12
C ASP A 117 -16.39 0.08 -13.30
N ILE A 118 -16.34 -1.21 -13.01
CA ILE A 118 -15.18 -2.06 -13.26
C ILE A 118 -14.82 -2.08 -14.75
N ARG A 119 -15.81 -2.25 -15.65
CA ARG A 119 -15.55 -2.21 -17.11
C ARG A 119 -14.96 -0.89 -17.59
N ARG A 120 -15.26 0.23 -16.89
CA ARG A 120 -14.74 1.56 -17.24
C ARG A 120 -13.30 1.77 -16.81
N LEU A 121 -12.83 0.98 -15.85
CA LEU A 121 -11.46 0.96 -15.35
C LEU A 121 -10.59 -0.13 -16.01
N SER A 122 -11.15 -0.94 -16.90
CA SER A 122 -10.50 -2.19 -17.36
C SER A 122 -9.20 -2.01 -18.13
N LYS A 123 -8.86 -0.78 -18.56
CA LYS A 123 -7.62 -0.47 -19.27
C LYS A 123 -6.59 0.24 -18.39
N VAL A 124 -6.96 0.62 -17.17
CA VAL A 124 -6.09 1.38 -16.27
C VAL A 124 -5.13 0.43 -15.56
N GLU A 125 -3.85 0.77 -15.53
CA GLU A 125 -2.81 -0.08 -14.96
C GLU A 125 -2.74 0.05 -13.43
N ASP A 126 -2.87 1.29 -12.90
CA ASP A 126 -2.85 1.57 -11.48
C ASP A 126 -4.20 2.10 -11.00
N VAL A 127 -4.90 1.26 -10.22
CA VAL A 127 -6.25 1.56 -9.72
C VAL A 127 -6.25 1.68 -8.20
N LEU A 128 -6.40 2.93 -7.71
CA LEU A 128 -6.39 3.21 -6.27
C LEU A 128 -7.82 3.53 -5.78
N LEU A 129 -8.34 2.68 -4.89
CA LEU A 129 -9.72 2.68 -4.39
C LEU A 129 -9.78 2.66 -2.85
N ALA A 130 -8.71 3.07 -2.18
CA ALA A 130 -8.64 3.05 -0.72
C ALA A 130 -9.70 3.97 -0.08
N GLY A 131 -10.20 3.60 1.11
CA GLY A 131 -11.05 4.47 1.92
C GLY A 131 -12.42 4.79 1.30
N ASN A 132 -13.01 3.86 0.56
CA ASN A 132 -14.30 4.06 -0.10
C ASN A 132 -15.48 3.38 0.63
N GLY A 133 -15.22 2.66 1.73
CA GLY A 133 -16.25 1.91 2.44
C GLY A 133 -16.78 0.70 1.67
N ILE A 134 -16.00 0.16 0.75
CA ILE A 134 -16.38 -0.99 -0.10
C ILE A 134 -16.48 -2.24 0.77
N LYS A 135 -17.66 -2.88 0.76
CA LYS A 135 -17.92 -4.14 1.49
C LYS A 135 -17.77 -5.38 0.62
N LYS A 136 -18.04 -5.23 -0.68
CA LYS A 136 -17.96 -6.32 -1.66
C LYS A 136 -17.52 -5.77 -3.01
N LEU A 137 -16.67 -6.51 -3.68
CA LEU A 137 -16.30 -6.21 -5.07
C LEU A 137 -17.34 -6.80 -6.02
N PRO A 138 -17.57 -6.15 -7.18
CA PRO A 138 -18.38 -6.75 -8.24
C PRO A 138 -17.79 -8.05 -8.78
N ASP A 139 -18.62 -9.02 -9.09
CA ASP A 139 -18.26 -10.35 -9.58
C ASP A 139 -17.66 -10.38 -11.01
N ASN A 140 -17.38 -9.24 -11.58
CA ASN A 140 -16.60 -9.08 -12.81
C ASN A 140 -15.29 -8.28 -12.58
N ILE A 141 -14.77 -8.26 -11.36
CA ILE A 141 -13.51 -7.54 -11.05
C ILE A 141 -12.35 -8.03 -11.93
N GLY A 142 -12.33 -9.30 -12.28
CA GLY A 142 -11.29 -9.90 -13.11
C GLY A 142 -11.18 -9.36 -14.55
N VAL A 143 -12.08 -8.48 -15.00
CA VAL A 143 -11.90 -7.79 -16.30
C VAL A 143 -10.89 -6.66 -16.24
N LEU A 144 -10.46 -6.22 -15.05
CA LEU A 144 -9.36 -5.27 -14.91
C LEU A 144 -8.06 -5.89 -15.44
N ARG A 145 -7.24 -5.05 -16.04
CA ARG A 145 -5.89 -5.41 -16.52
C ARG A 145 -4.83 -4.61 -15.76
N CYS A 146 -5.14 -4.31 -14.48
CA CYS A 146 -4.26 -3.52 -13.66
C CYS A 146 -3.03 -4.32 -13.20
N GLU A 147 -1.90 -3.64 -13.14
CA GLU A 147 -0.69 -4.12 -12.49
C GLU A 147 -0.76 -3.88 -10.98
N SER A 148 -1.34 -2.75 -10.57
CA SER A 148 -1.51 -2.38 -9.17
C SER A 148 -2.99 -2.13 -8.83
N LEU A 149 -3.46 -2.77 -7.75
CA LEU A 149 -4.81 -2.59 -7.21
C LEU A 149 -4.74 -2.30 -5.72
N ASN A 150 -5.05 -1.07 -5.34
CA ASN A 150 -5.12 -0.66 -3.94
C ASN A 150 -6.58 -0.62 -3.47
N LEU A 151 -6.93 -1.55 -2.59
CA LEU A 151 -8.23 -1.68 -1.93
C LEU A 151 -8.16 -1.43 -0.42
N SER A 152 -7.10 -0.77 0.05
CA SER A 152 -6.89 -0.52 1.48
C SER A 152 -8.00 0.32 2.10
N LYS A 153 -8.11 0.28 3.43
CA LYS A 153 -9.07 1.09 4.22
C LYS A 153 -10.52 0.96 3.73
N ASN A 154 -10.92 -0.27 3.43
CA ASN A 154 -12.28 -0.62 3.05
C ASN A 154 -12.95 -1.54 4.10
N GLN A 155 -13.98 -2.26 3.74
CA GLN A 155 -14.71 -3.17 4.63
C GLN A 155 -14.85 -4.57 4.00
N LEU A 156 -13.84 -4.97 3.20
CA LEU A 156 -13.84 -6.25 2.52
C LEU A 156 -13.62 -7.39 3.52
N THR A 157 -14.39 -8.47 3.34
CA THR A 157 -14.23 -9.74 4.07
C THR A 157 -13.90 -10.90 3.15
N ALA A 158 -14.10 -10.74 1.83
CA ALA A 158 -13.84 -11.77 0.84
C ALA A 158 -13.60 -11.14 -0.53
N LEU A 159 -13.00 -11.91 -1.43
CA LEU A 159 -12.85 -11.60 -2.85
C LEU A 159 -13.75 -12.52 -3.69
N PRO A 160 -14.35 -12.03 -4.81
CA PRO A 160 -15.12 -12.88 -5.70
C PRO A 160 -14.21 -13.81 -6.51
N GLU A 161 -14.70 -14.96 -6.96
CA GLU A 161 -13.95 -15.93 -7.76
C GLU A 161 -13.28 -15.31 -9.00
N SER A 162 -13.96 -14.36 -9.65
CA SER A 162 -13.39 -13.64 -10.81
C SER A 162 -12.13 -12.83 -10.48
N PHE A 163 -11.79 -12.64 -9.21
CA PHE A 163 -10.55 -11.97 -8.81
C PHE A 163 -9.33 -12.75 -9.31
N ALA A 164 -9.42 -14.08 -9.39
CA ALA A 164 -8.38 -14.96 -9.93
C ALA A 164 -8.00 -14.66 -11.39
N GLU A 165 -8.83 -13.88 -12.11
CA GLU A 165 -8.55 -13.48 -13.50
C GLU A 165 -7.66 -12.23 -13.63
N LEU A 166 -7.27 -11.59 -12.52
CA LEU A 166 -6.35 -10.43 -12.51
C LEU A 166 -4.89 -10.86 -12.77
N LYS A 167 -4.64 -11.56 -13.87
CA LYS A 167 -3.35 -12.21 -14.17
C LYS A 167 -2.17 -11.23 -14.31
N GLN A 168 -2.43 -9.94 -14.51
CA GLN A 168 -1.39 -8.91 -14.65
C GLN A 168 -1.00 -8.27 -13.32
N ALA A 169 -1.74 -8.53 -12.24
CA ALA A 169 -1.48 -7.93 -10.95
C ALA A 169 -0.12 -8.32 -10.39
N ARG A 170 0.63 -7.31 -9.97
CA ARG A 170 1.94 -7.40 -9.32
C ARG A 170 1.88 -6.84 -7.90
N TYR A 171 0.96 -5.91 -7.64
CA TYR A 171 0.82 -5.21 -6.38
C TYR A 171 -0.64 -5.26 -5.93
N LEU A 172 -0.92 -6.00 -4.86
CA LEU A 172 -2.25 -6.13 -4.26
C LEU A 172 -2.20 -5.62 -2.82
N ILE A 173 -3.00 -4.57 -2.53
CA ILE A 173 -3.00 -3.89 -1.24
C ILE A 173 -4.39 -3.96 -0.61
N PHE A 174 -4.51 -4.73 0.47
CA PHE A 174 -5.72 -4.93 1.26
C PHE A 174 -5.59 -4.39 2.69
N TYR A 175 -4.61 -3.52 2.94
CA TYR A 175 -4.36 -2.89 4.22
C TYR A 175 -5.65 -2.34 4.86
N GLU A 176 -5.85 -2.59 6.16
CA GLU A 176 -6.99 -2.08 6.93
C GLU A 176 -8.37 -2.44 6.31
N ASN A 177 -8.63 -3.75 6.23
CA ASN A 177 -9.89 -4.36 5.83
C ASN A 177 -10.42 -5.28 6.94
N LYS A 178 -11.27 -6.25 6.62
CA LYS A 178 -11.91 -7.15 7.58
C LYS A 178 -11.76 -8.63 7.18
N PHE A 179 -10.67 -8.96 6.48
CA PHE A 179 -10.38 -10.35 6.13
C PHE A 179 -10.02 -11.15 7.38
N ASP A 180 -10.67 -12.27 7.60
CA ASP A 180 -10.36 -13.27 8.63
C ASP A 180 -9.45 -14.38 8.11
N ALA A 181 -9.32 -14.51 6.79
CA ALA A 181 -8.40 -15.41 6.10
C ALA A 181 -7.87 -14.75 4.82
N ILE A 182 -6.69 -15.19 4.35
CA ILE A 182 -6.19 -14.83 3.01
C ILE A 182 -6.99 -15.61 1.96
N PRO A 183 -7.70 -14.93 1.03
CA PRO A 183 -8.62 -15.60 0.12
C PRO A 183 -7.93 -16.58 -0.85
N GLU A 184 -8.44 -17.80 -0.96
CA GLU A 184 -7.94 -18.88 -1.84
C GLU A 184 -7.84 -18.48 -3.32
N VAL A 185 -8.65 -17.54 -3.78
CA VAL A 185 -8.59 -17.02 -5.16
C VAL A 185 -7.25 -16.38 -5.50
N LEU A 186 -6.38 -16.13 -4.51
CA LEU A 186 -5.03 -15.62 -4.71
C LEU A 186 -3.99 -16.70 -5.01
N ALA A 187 -4.31 -17.98 -4.87
CA ALA A 187 -3.36 -19.09 -5.06
C ALA A 187 -2.67 -19.12 -6.43
N GLY A 188 -3.30 -18.53 -7.47
CA GLY A 188 -2.74 -18.50 -8.82
C GLY A 188 -1.84 -17.32 -9.16
N PHE A 189 -1.54 -16.42 -8.20
CA PHE A 189 -0.81 -15.16 -8.45
C PHE A 189 0.72 -15.33 -8.36
N LYS A 190 1.30 -16.21 -9.16
CA LYS A 190 2.74 -16.51 -9.14
C LYS A 190 3.66 -15.33 -9.47
N ASP A 191 3.15 -14.36 -10.22
CA ASP A 191 3.90 -13.17 -10.62
C ASP A 191 3.74 -11.99 -9.65
N LEU A 192 3.02 -12.17 -8.54
CA LEU A 192 2.82 -11.13 -7.54
C LEU A 192 4.16 -10.75 -6.90
N LYS A 193 4.41 -9.45 -6.74
CA LYS A 193 5.60 -8.90 -6.10
C LYS A 193 5.33 -8.34 -4.71
N HIS A 194 4.12 -7.86 -4.49
CA HIS A 194 3.72 -7.22 -3.24
C HIS A 194 2.33 -7.69 -2.83
N LEU A 195 2.23 -8.21 -1.61
CA LEU A 195 0.98 -8.59 -0.97
C LEU A 195 0.88 -7.94 0.41
N ASP A 196 -0.14 -7.12 0.60
CA ASP A 196 -0.34 -6.39 1.84
C ASP A 196 -1.72 -6.66 2.43
N PHE A 197 -1.73 -7.36 3.56
CA PHE A 197 -2.88 -7.59 4.45
C PHE A 197 -2.67 -6.97 5.84
N TYR A 198 -1.84 -5.93 5.94
CA TYR A 198 -1.63 -5.23 7.20
C TYR A 198 -2.98 -4.81 7.80
N LYS A 199 -3.15 -5.02 9.12
CA LYS A 199 -4.33 -4.63 9.89
C LYS A 199 -5.63 -5.22 9.34
N ASN A 200 -5.72 -6.55 9.43
CA ASN A 200 -6.90 -7.37 9.17
C ASN A 200 -7.20 -8.25 10.40
N GLN A 201 -7.79 -9.43 10.22
CA GLN A 201 -8.14 -10.36 11.30
C GLN A 201 -7.70 -11.79 10.98
N ILE A 202 -6.64 -11.93 10.14
CA ILE A 202 -6.14 -13.18 9.60
C ILE A 202 -5.49 -13.99 10.74
N SER A 203 -5.88 -15.26 10.87
CA SER A 203 -5.34 -16.18 11.88
C SER A 203 -4.28 -17.14 11.34
N GLU A 204 -4.21 -17.35 10.03
CA GLU A 204 -3.25 -18.28 9.42
C GLU A 204 -2.74 -17.79 8.08
N ILE A 205 -1.53 -18.18 7.73
CA ILE A 205 -0.93 -17.97 6.41
C ILE A 205 -1.12 -19.26 5.62
N PRO A 206 -1.94 -19.29 4.55
CA PRO A 206 -2.17 -20.53 3.80
C PRO A 206 -0.94 -20.93 2.99
N ASP A 207 -0.77 -22.23 2.80
CA ASP A 207 0.39 -22.86 2.14
C ASP A 207 0.66 -22.33 0.73
N PHE A 208 -0.39 -21.96 -0.02
CA PHE A 208 -0.24 -21.45 -1.39
C PHE A 208 0.54 -20.13 -1.49
N ILE A 209 0.72 -19.41 -0.37
CA ILE A 209 1.59 -18.22 -0.37
C ILE A 209 3.03 -18.61 -0.74
N GLY A 210 3.48 -19.80 -0.30
CA GLY A 210 4.79 -20.33 -0.67
C GLY A 210 5.00 -20.62 -2.16
N ASP A 211 3.93 -20.63 -2.96
CA ASP A 211 3.97 -20.81 -4.42
C ASP A 211 4.07 -19.49 -5.20
N MET A 212 4.13 -18.35 -4.51
CA MET A 212 4.25 -17.02 -5.11
C MET A 212 5.72 -16.69 -5.40
N ASP A 213 6.34 -17.37 -6.34
CA ASP A 213 7.78 -17.37 -6.63
C ASP A 213 8.42 -15.98 -6.83
N ASN A 214 7.63 -14.98 -7.21
CA ASN A 214 8.09 -13.62 -7.46
C ASN A 214 7.83 -12.65 -6.31
N LEU A 215 7.25 -13.13 -5.17
CA LEU A 215 6.91 -12.28 -4.04
C LEU A 215 8.18 -11.69 -3.40
N GLN A 216 8.20 -10.36 -3.29
CA GLN A 216 9.30 -9.60 -2.70
C GLN A 216 8.90 -8.93 -1.39
N GLN A 217 7.61 -8.64 -1.21
CA GLN A 217 7.12 -7.93 -0.05
C GLN A 217 5.84 -8.60 0.46
N LEU A 218 5.85 -9.04 1.70
CA LEU A 218 4.72 -9.67 2.39
C LEU A 218 4.46 -8.94 3.70
N PHE A 219 3.33 -8.23 3.78
CA PHE A 219 2.95 -7.43 4.94
C PHE A 219 1.71 -8.03 5.60
N LEU A 220 1.91 -8.59 6.79
CA LEU A 220 0.90 -9.32 7.57
C LEU A 220 0.77 -8.78 9.00
N SER A 221 1.36 -7.62 9.30
CA SER A 221 1.32 -7.05 10.64
C SER A 221 -0.11 -6.64 11.06
N PHE A 222 -0.37 -6.62 12.37
CA PHE A 222 -1.68 -6.35 12.97
C PHE A 222 -2.75 -7.33 12.50
N ASN A 223 -2.50 -8.62 12.73
CA ASN A 223 -3.41 -9.73 12.49
C ASN A 223 -3.47 -10.63 13.74
N LYS A 224 -3.81 -11.91 13.60
CA LYS A 224 -3.92 -12.91 14.69
C LYS A 224 -3.17 -14.19 14.32
N ILE A 225 -2.05 -14.05 13.59
CA ILE A 225 -1.30 -15.19 13.07
C ILE A 225 -0.48 -15.80 14.19
N GLU A 226 -0.63 -17.12 14.38
CA GLU A 226 0.05 -17.87 15.41
C GLU A 226 1.31 -18.58 14.90
N GLU A 227 1.38 -18.89 13.60
CA GLU A 227 2.46 -19.69 13.00
C GLU A 227 2.90 -19.17 11.63
N ILE A 228 4.18 -19.38 11.31
CA ILE A 228 4.75 -19.17 9.98
C ILE A 228 4.87 -20.54 9.30
N PRO A 229 4.09 -20.84 8.25
CA PRO A 229 4.06 -22.18 7.64
C PRO A 229 5.35 -22.49 6.90
N ASP A 230 5.75 -23.76 6.89
CA ASP A 230 6.99 -24.25 6.27
C ASP A 230 7.10 -23.94 4.77
N THR A 231 5.97 -23.78 4.09
CA THR A 231 5.89 -23.46 2.66
C THR A 231 6.51 -22.11 2.32
N LEU A 232 6.53 -21.15 3.27
CA LEU A 232 7.14 -19.83 3.04
C LEU A 232 8.66 -19.91 2.78
N ARG A 233 9.35 -20.99 3.14
CA ARG A 233 10.76 -21.24 2.80
C ARG A 233 11.03 -21.24 1.28
N ASN A 234 9.98 -21.43 0.47
CA ASN A 234 10.07 -21.42 -0.99
C ASN A 234 10.19 -20.02 -1.59
N LEU A 235 9.87 -18.97 -0.85
CA LEU A 235 9.88 -17.58 -1.31
C LEU A 235 11.31 -17.02 -1.45
N LYS A 236 12.05 -17.51 -2.45
CA LYS A 236 13.49 -17.18 -2.64
C LYS A 236 13.76 -15.73 -3.05
N ARG A 237 12.72 -14.92 -3.30
CA ARG A 237 12.82 -13.50 -3.66
C ARG A 237 12.25 -12.57 -2.61
N LEU A 238 11.77 -13.11 -1.47
CA LEU A 238 11.18 -12.30 -0.41
C LEU A 238 12.27 -11.45 0.25
N LYS A 239 12.08 -10.12 0.23
CA LYS A 239 13.00 -9.12 0.75
C LYS A 239 12.47 -8.48 2.03
N TYR A 240 11.20 -8.15 2.06
CA TYR A 240 10.55 -7.48 3.19
C TYR A 240 9.46 -8.36 3.74
N PHE A 241 9.63 -8.84 4.96
CA PHE A 241 8.65 -9.64 5.66
C PHE A 241 8.30 -8.97 6.98
N TYR A 242 7.08 -8.43 7.08
CA TYR A 242 6.59 -7.79 8.30
C TYR A 242 5.37 -8.51 8.84
N ILE A 243 5.50 -9.01 10.08
CA ILE A 243 4.48 -9.79 10.80
C ILE A 243 4.37 -9.33 12.26
N HIS A 244 4.60 -8.03 12.52
CA HIS A 244 4.42 -7.40 13.84
C HIS A 244 2.98 -7.49 14.32
N HIS A 245 2.78 -7.35 15.65
CA HIS A 245 1.43 -7.37 16.24
C HIS A 245 0.60 -8.55 15.76
N ASN A 246 1.10 -9.75 16.06
CA ASN A 246 0.44 -11.02 15.83
C ASN A 246 0.53 -11.88 17.10
N GLU A 247 0.27 -13.18 17.01
CA GLU A 247 0.25 -14.12 18.13
C GLU A 247 1.34 -15.21 18.00
N LEU A 248 2.49 -14.86 17.36
CA LEU A 248 3.60 -15.80 17.15
C LEU A 248 4.30 -16.15 18.47
N HIS A 249 4.49 -17.45 18.71
CA HIS A 249 5.22 -17.96 19.87
C HIS A 249 6.66 -18.38 19.52
N PHE A 250 6.95 -18.65 18.27
CA PHE A 250 8.28 -19.02 17.79
C PHE A 250 8.49 -18.62 16.33
N ILE A 251 9.75 -18.50 15.95
CA ILE A 251 10.19 -18.37 14.57
C ILE A 251 10.83 -19.71 14.17
N PRO A 252 10.36 -20.36 13.09
CA PRO A 252 10.90 -21.67 12.70
C PRO A 252 12.37 -21.56 12.23
N GLU A 253 13.19 -22.56 12.56
CA GLU A 253 14.63 -22.61 12.24
C GLU A 253 14.94 -22.43 10.75
N TRP A 254 14.09 -22.94 9.87
CA TRP A 254 14.29 -22.81 8.42
C TRP A 254 14.24 -21.37 7.90
N ILE A 255 13.76 -20.39 8.69
CA ILE A 255 13.78 -18.98 8.30
C ILE A 255 15.21 -18.50 8.02
N THR A 256 16.18 -19.10 8.72
CA THR A 256 17.60 -18.79 8.57
C THR A 256 18.18 -19.14 7.19
N GLU A 257 17.46 -19.95 6.41
CA GLU A 257 17.81 -20.33 5.04
C GLU A 257 17.29 -19.32 3.99
N MET A 258 16.53 -18.30 4.41
CA MET A 258 15.95 -17.29 3.52
C MET A 258 16.93 -16.13 3.27
N ASP A 259 17.95 -16.42 2.50
CA ASP A 259 19.07 -15.50 2.21
C ASP A 259 18.67 -14.18 1.51
N SER A 260 17.45 -14.06 0.99
CA SER A 260 16.97 -12.88 0.29
C SER A 260 16.30 -11.85 1.19
N ILE A 261 15.95 -12.22 2.43
CA ILE A 261 15.29 -11.29 3.36
C ILE A 261 16.29 -10.23 3.81
N GLU A 262 15.96 -9.00 3.47
CA GLU A 262 16.68 -7.77 3.80
C GLU A 262 16.16 -7.14 5.10
N ARG A 263 14.83 -7.18 5.30
CA ARG A 263 14.14 -6.63 6.47
C ARG A 263 13.15 -7.63 7.01
N PHE A 264 13.26 -7.91 8.30
CA PHE A 264 12.37 -8.83 8.99
C PHE A 264 11.84 -8.21 10.27
N GLY A 265 10.51 -8.10 10.38
CA GLY A 265 9.86 -7.50 11.52
C GLY A 265 8.86 -8.44 12.18
N VAL A 266 9.14 -8.78 13.45
CA VAL A 266 8.36 -9.69 14.30
C VAL A 266 8.00 -9.06 15.66
N GLY A 267 8.13 -7.77 15.80
CA GLY A 267 7.81 -7.05 17.05
C GLY A 267 6.35 -7.25 17.49
N PHE A 268 6.07 -7.08 18.78
CA PHE A 268 4.72 -7.24 19.35
C PHE A 268 4.13 -8.63 19.05
N ASN A 269 4.85 -9.67 19.45
CA ASN A 269 4.44 -11.07 19.43
C ASN A 269 4.72 -11.72 20.81
N HIS A 270 4.78 -13.04 20.89
CA HIS A 270 4.99 -13.78 22.13
C HIS A 270 6.25 -14.66 22.05
N LEU A 271 7.28 -14.19 21.33
CA LEU A 271 8.50 -14.95 21.09
C LEU A 271 9.34 -15.07 22.37
N LEU A 272 9.74 -16.29 22.73
CA LEU A 272 10.60 -16.59 23.88
C LEU A 272 12.09 -16.68 23.50
N ASP A 273 12.38 -17.08 22.26
CA ASP A 273 13.73 -17.18 21.72
C ASP A 273 13.73 -16.93 20.20
N LEU A 274 14.92 -16.75 19.63
CA LEU A 274 15.15 -16.54 18.20
C LEU A 274 16.08 -17.64 17.67
N PRO A 275 15.86 -18.13 16.44
CA PRO A 275 16.88 -18.91 15.75
C PRO A 275 18.08 -18.01 15.42
N ASP A 276 19.21 -18.62 15.07
CA ASP A 276 20.43 -17.87 14.69
C ASP A 276 20.27 -17.14 13.36
N LEU A 277 19.60 -15.99 13.40
CA LEU A 277 19.31 -15.14 12.22
C LEU A 277 20.59 -14.50 11.62
N SER A 278 21.74 -14.58 12.28
CA SER A 278 23.01 -14.09 11.69
C SER A 278 23.38 -14.84 10.40
N LYS A 279 22.84 -16.05 10.21
CA LYS A 279 23.01 -16.86 8.98
C LYS A 279 22.31 -16.27 7.76
N MET A 280 21.30 -15.40 7.94
CA MET A 280 20.55 -14.76 6.84
C MET A 280 21.42 -13.70 6.17
N LYS A 281 21.96 -13.98 4.98
CA LYS A 281 23.03 -13.18 4.35
C LYS A 281 22.64 -11.73 4.06
N ALA A 282 21.42 -11.48 3.58
CA ALA A 282 20.98 -10.16 3.20
C ALA A 282 20.34 -9.36 4.36
N LEU A 283 20.12 -9.96 5.53
CA LEU A 283 19.44 -9.32 6.64
C LEU A 283 20.27 -8.18 7.21
N TYR A 284 19.77 -6.96 7.09
CA TYR A 284 20.36 -5.75 7.66
C TYR A 284 19.44 -4.98 8.61
N GLU A 285 18.13 -5.27 8.60
CA GLU A 285 17.16 -4.68 9.51
C GLU A 285 16.31 -5.78 10.16
N PHE A 286 16.36 -5.85 11.49
CA PHE A 286 15.56 -6.77 12.28
C PHE A 286 14.87 -6.06 13.43
N ASP A 287 13.57 -6.30 13.56
CA ASP A 287 12.75 -5.74 14.63
C ASP A 287 11.99 -6.85 15.36
N ALA A 288 12.32 -7.03 16.64
CA ALA A 288 11.66 -7.94 17.58
C ALA A 288 11.27 -7.23 18.89
N GLU A 289 10.97 -5.91 18.83
CA GLU A 289 10.51 -5.19 20.01
C GLU A 289 9.24 -5.80 20.61
N HIS A 290 9.01 -5.59 21.91
CA HIS A 290 7.81 -6.08 22.60
C HIS A 290 7.54 -7.57 22.36
N ASN A 291 8.49 -8.42 22.75
CA ASN A 291 8.36 -9.87 22.83
C ASN A 291 8.74 -10.34 24.25
N LEU A 292 8.95 -11.64 24.42
CA LEU A 292 9.30 -12.28 25.71
C LEU A 292 10.69 -12.92 25.63
N LEU A 293 11.59 -12.33 24.83
CA LEU A 293 12.91 -12.88 24.59
C LEU A 293 13.75 -12.85 25.87
N GLU A 294 14.18 -14.04 26.34
CA GLU A 294 15.04 -14.18 27.51
C GLU A 294 16.54 -14.10 27.15
N ARG A 295 16.90 -14.55 25.94
CA ARG A 295 18.27 -14.54 25.43
C ARG A 295 18.51 -13.34 24.52
N PHE A 296 19.55 -12.56 24.84
CA PHE A 296 19.97 -11.46 23.99
C PHE A 296 20.70 -11.98 22.74
N PRO A 297 20.30 -11.56 21.50
CA PRO A 297 20.85 -12.13 20.27
C PRO A 297 22.17 -11.48 19.87
N TRP A 298 23.26 -11.81 20.59
CA TRP A 298 24.61 -11.29 20.34
C TRP A 298 25.08 -11.56 18.92
N GLU A 299 24.70 -12.68 18.33
CA GLU A 299 25.01 -13.09 16.98
C GLU A 299 24.50 -12.08 15.91
N LEU A 300 23.39 -11.40 16.17
CA LEU A 300 22.89 -10.30 15.30
C LEU A 300 23.65 -9.01 15.52
N VAL A 301 24.03 -8.72 16.75
CA VAL A 301 24.81 -7.51 17.08
C VAL A 301 26.20 -7.56 16.45
N GLU A 302 26.77 -8.77 16.32
CA GLU A 302 28.10 -9.02 15.76
C GLU A 302 28.07 -9.22 14.23
N LYS A 303 26.89 -9.30 13.63
CA LYS A 303 26.73 -9.47 12.18
C LYS A 303 27.14 -8.17 11.44
N PRO A 304 28.15 -8.24 10.54
CA PRO A 304 28.72 -7.05 9.90
C PRO A 304 27.72 -6.25 9.03
N GLU A 305 26.74 -6.94 8.44
CA GLU A 305 25.73 -6.34 7.57
C GLU A 305 24.55 -5.74 8.34
N MET A 306 24.46 -5.96 9.68
CA MET A 306 23.35 -5.42 10.47
C MET A 306 23.46 -3.90 10.62
N GLU A 307 22.42 -3.19 10.21
CA GLU A 307 22.34 -1.74 10.29
C GLU A 307 21.33 -1.27 11.34
N ILE A 308 20.20 -1.97 11.47
CA ILE A 308 19.09 -1.61 12.36
C ILE A 308 18.66 -2.85 13.14
N LEU A 309 18.73 -2.76 14.48
CA LEU A 309 18.33 -3.84 15.38
C LEU A 309 17.46 -3.25 16.50
N ILE A 310 16.17 -3.63 16.53
CA ILE A 310 15.19 -3.14 17.49
C ILE A 310 14.76 -4.30 18.38
N LEU A 311 15.11 -4.22 19.69
CA LEU A 311 14.92 -5.29 20.66
C LEU A 311 14.30 -4.82 21.97
N ARG A 312 13.90 -3.56 22.09
CA ARG A 312 13.36 -3.00 23.33
C ARG A 312 12.13 -3.77 23.82
N ASP A 313 11.87 -3.63 25.12
CA ASP A 313 10.69 -4.24 25.75
C ASP A 313 10.65 -5.78 25.55
N ASN A 314 11.78 -6.45 25.92
CA ASN A 314 11.94 -7.88 26.02
C ASN A 314 12.44 -8.27 27.44
N ASP A 315 12.50 -9.57 27.76
CA ASP A 315 12.77 -10.07 29.12
C ASP A 315 14.25 -10.38 29.38
N PHE A 316 15.17 -10.10 28.44
CA PHE A 316 16.59 -10.38 28.66
C PHE A 316 17.23 -9.48 29.70
N VAL A 317 18.06 -10.07 30.56
CA VAL A 317 18.81 -9.38 31.61
C VAL A 317 20.27 -9.26 31.19
N LEU A 318 20.73 -8.03 31.01
CA LEU A 318 22.13 -7.74 30.66
C LEU A 318 22.96 -7.42 31.89
N SER A 319 24.14 -8.02 32.01
CA SER A 319 25.17 -7.64 32.98
C SER A 319 25.72 -6.23 32.69
N ASP A 320 26.42 -5.63 33.66
CA ASP A 320 27.05 -4.32 33.47
C ASP A 320 28.12 -4.34 32.35
N GLU A 321 28.83 -5.47 32.21
CA GLU A 321 29.82 -5.65 31.15
C GLU A 321 29.17 -5.69 29.76
N GLU A 322 28.07 -6.40 29.60
CA GLU A 322 27.30 -6.49 28.36
C GLU A 322 26.69 -5.12 27.98
N ARG A 323 26.19 -4.37 28.95
CA ARG A 323 25.69 -3.00 28.73
C ARG A 323 26.80 -2.07 28.23
N LEU A 324 27.99 -2.15 28.82
CA LEU A 324 29.14 -1.36 28.37
C LEU A 324 29.57 -1.75 26.95
N ARG A 325 29.53 -3.04 26.62
CA ARG A 325 29.80 -3.56 25.27
C ARG A 325 28.81 -2.98 24.26
N LEU A 326 27.49 -2.99 24.55
CA LEU A 326 26.44 -2.41 23.69
C LEU A 326 26.62 -0.92 23.47
N ILE A 327 27.00 -0.14 24.47
CA ILE A 327 27.29 1.29 24.32
C ILE A 327 28.44 1.54 23.32
N GLN A 328 29.41 0.66 23.24
CA GLN A 328 30.50 0.78 22.26
C GLN A 328 30.03 0.45 20.85
N ILE A 329 29.23 -0.63 20.69
CA ILE A 329 28.72 -1.11 19.42
C ILE A 329 27.67 -0.15 18.85
N SER A 330 26.83 0.47 19.68
CA SER A 330 25.78 1.41 19.26
C SER A 330 26.29 2.69 18.55
N LYS A 331 27.60 2.86 18.48
CA LYS A 331 28.24 3.92 17.67
C LYS A 331 28.26 3.58 16.17
N THR A 332 28.16 2.32 15.83
CA THR A 332 28.23 1.79 14.45
C THR A 332 26.94 1.08 14.01
N LEU A 333 26.21 0.50 14.95
CA LEU A 333 24.94 -0.19 14.75
C LEU A 333 23.81 0.65 15.39
N ASN A 334 22.74 0.91 14.65
CA ASN A 334 21.54 1.51 15.20
C ASN A 334 20.76 0.42 16.00
N ILE A 335 21.10 0.31 17.29
CA ILE A 335 20.47 -0.65 18.19
C ILE A 335 19.59 0.05 19.23
N ASN A 336 18.36 -0.44 19.38
CA ASN A 336 17.39 -0.03 20.39
C ASN A 336 17.00 -1.27 21.23
N TYR A 337 17.34 -1.29 22.53
CA TYR A 337 17.20 -2.46 23.43
C TYR A 337 16.67 -2.05 24.81
#